data_ff355822bf625094856d959dcdf2ab1e
#
_entry.id   ff355822bf625094856d959dcdf2ab1e
#
_cell.length_a   1.000
_cell.length_b   1.000
_cell.length_c   1.000
_cell.angle_alpha   90.00
_cell.angle_beta   90.00
_cell.angle_gamma   90.00
#
_symmetry.space_group_name_H-M   'P 1'
#
loop_
_entity.id
_entity.type
_entity.pdbx_description
1 polymer ?
#
loop_
_entity_poly.entity_id
_entity_poly.type
_entity_poly.pdbx_seq_one_letter_code
_entity_poly.pdbx_strand_id
1 'polypeptide(L)'
;SNFVFFVAISLVGSLITAILRLSGIKWSTPLTRIAEIIAVAAIIMAGVTIIIDMGRPDRMLNLFMHGRLQSPIIWDVIVITTYLVISVLLLYYPLLPDFSILKRHAPESARVRKWYSGLSLNWVGNSEQRRIYSRSIKALSILIIPVAFAIHTVTAWLFETTYRPGWDSTNFGPYFIAGAFVAGAGAVVAVMYVLRKTYRLENYITDFHFNKMGKTLVLL
;
A
#
# COMPACT_ATOMS: atom_id res chain seq x y z
N SER A 1 9.74 0.27 16.46
CA SER A 1 8.46 0.87 16.78
C SER A 1 7.37 0.38 15.81
N ASN A 2 6.12 0.46 16.24
CA ASN A 2 4.96 0.00 15.44
C ASN A 2 4.84 0.74 14.10
N PHE A 3 5.20 2.02 14.06
CA PHE A 3 5.24 2.82 12.83
C PHE A 3 6.06 2.15 11.72
N VAL A 4 7.31 1.81 12.02
CA VAL A 4 8.22 1.18 11.06
C VAL A 4 7.67 -0.15 10.54
N PHE A 5 7.08 -0.95 11.42
CA PHE A 5 6.45 -2.21 11.06
C PHE A 5 5.30 -2.03 10.05
N PHE A 6 4.40 -1.08 10.32
CA PHE A 6 3.29 -0.82 9.40
C PHE A 6 3.74 -0.22 8.06
N VAL A 7 4.72 0.67 8.07
CA VAL A 7 5.29 1.23 6.83
C VAL A 7 5.94 0.13 5.99
N ALA A 8 6.68 -0.80 6.62
CA ALA A 8 7.29 -1.93 5.93
C ALA A 8 6.26 -2.86 5.26
N ILE A 9 5.18 -3.20 5.97
CA ILE A 9 4.09 -4.02 5.41
C ILE A 9 3.44 -3.30 4.22
N SER A 10 3.18 -2.01 4.35
CA SER A 10 2.57 -1.21 3.29
C SER A 10 3.43 -1.15 2.05
N LEU A 11 4.73 -0.91 2.18
CA LEU A 11 5.70 -0.89 1.08
C LEU A 11 5.59 -2.14 0.23
N VAL A 12 5.72 -3.30 0.87
CA VAL A 12 5.81 -4.57 0.15
C VAL A 12 4.49 -4.92 -0.53
N GLY A 13 3.35 -4.63 0.12
CA GLY A 13 2.04 -4.81 -0.48
C GLY A 13 1.91 -4.04 -1.80
N SER A 14 2.31 -2.77 -1.82
CA SER A 14 2.28 -1.93 -3.02
C SER A 14 3.29 -2.35 -4.08
N LEU A 15 4.53 -2.66 -3.68
CA LEU A 15 5.59 -3.05 -4.62
C LEU A 15 5.30 -4.39 -5.29
N ILE A 16 4.89 -5.41 -4.53
CA ILE A 16 4.51 -6.71 -5.10
C ILE A 16 3.41 -6.50 -6.13
N THR A 17 2.38 -5.72 -5.79
CA THR A 17 1.29 -5.42 -6.72
C THR A 17 1.78 -4.72 -7.98
N ALA A 18 2.60 -3.69 -7.84
CA ALA A 18 3.12 -2.92 -8.96
C ALA A 18 3.98 -3.79 -9.90
N ILE A 19 4.91 -4.55 -9.33
CA ILE A 19 5.80 -5.43 -10.09
C ILE A 19 5.01 -6.51 -10.83
N LEU A 20 4.09 -7.19 -10.15
CA LEU A 20 3.28 -8.25 -10.75
C LEU A 20 2.37 -7.74 -11.87
N ARG A 21 1.81 -6.54 -11.72
CA ARG A 21 0.99 -5.90 -12.77
C ARG A 21 1.82 -5.48 -13.97
N LEU A 22 2.98 -4.86 -13.75
CA LEU A 22 3.86 -4.42 -14.83
C LEU A 22 4.46 -5.60 -15.59
N SER A 23 4.71 -6.72 -14.90
CA SER A 23 5.16 -7.97 -15.51
C SER A 23 4.07 -8.71 -16.29
N GLY A 24 2.82 -8.25 -16.26
CA GLY A 24 1.70 -8.86 -16.98
C GLY A 24 1.32 -10.27 -16.50
N ILE A 25 1.63 -10.61 -15.27
CA ILE A 25 1.44 -11.94 -14.70
C ILE A 25 -0.02 -12.16 -14.33
N LYS A 26 -0.72 -13.03 -15.06
CA LYS A 26 -2.17 -13.25 -14.90
C LYS A 26 -2.59 -13.96 -13.62
N TRP A 27 -1.74 -14.84 -13.05
CA TRP A 27 -2.08 -15.58 -11.82
C TRP A 27 -2.06 -14.70 -10.55
N SER A 28 -1.53 -13.50 -10.65
CA SER A 28 -1.34 -12.60 -9.51
C SER A 28 -2.60 -11.85 -9.07
N THR A 29 -3.70 -11.93 -9.82
CA THR A 29 -4.91 -11.12 -9.55
C THR A 29 -5.44 -11.27 -8.11
N PRO A 30 -5.58 -12.47 -7.53
CA PRO A 30 -5.99 -12.61 -6.13
C PRO A 30 -5.01 -11.98 -5.15
N LEU A 31 -3.73 -12.17 -5.42
CA LEU A 31 -2.65 -11.68 -4.58
C LEU A 31 -2.56 -10.15 -4.58
N THR A 32 -2.65 -9.53 -5.75
CA THR A 32 -2.57 -8.07 -5.88
C THR A 32 -3.70 -7.36 -5.13
N ARG A 33 -4.93 -7.90 -5.17
CA ARG A 33 -6.07 -7.35 -4.43
C ARG A 33 -5.85 -7.35 -2.91
N ILE A 34 -5.41 -8.49 -2.39
CA ILE A 34 -5.12 -8.64 -0.96
C ILE A 34 -3.97 -7.72 -0.55
N ALA A 35 -2.90 -7.70 -1.34
CA ALA A 35 -1.72 -6.88 -1.07
C ALA A 35 -2.02 -5.38 -1.06
N GLU A 36 -2.90 -4.90 -1.95
CA GLU A 36 -3.34 -3.49 -1.98
C GLU A 36 -4.17 -3.11 -0.75
N ILE A 37 -5.09 -3.97 -0.33
CA ILE A 37 -5.88 -3.74 0.88
C ILE A 37 -4.96 -3.67 2.10
N ILE A 38 -4.02 -4.61 2.20
CA ILE A 38 -3.02 -4.63 3.28
C ILE A 38 -2.18 -3.35 3.25
N ALA A 39 -1.71 -2.94 2.06
CA ALA A 39 -0.88 -1.74 1.91
C ALA A 39 -1.60 -0.48 2.40
N VAL A 40 -2.84 -0.28 1.98
CA VAL A 40 -3.64 0.89 2.40
C VAL A 40 -3.97 0.83 3.89
N ALA A 41 -4.37 -0.32 4.41
CA ALA A 41 -4.66 -0.48 5.83
C ALA A 41 -3.40 -0.22 6.69
N ALA A 42 -2.27 -0.76 6.28
CA ALA A 42 -1.01 -0.60 6.99
C ALA A 42 -0.51 0.85 6.99
N ILE A 43 -0.59 1.59 5.87
CA ILE A 43 -0.14 2.99 5.85
C ILE A 43 -1.07 3.90 6.67
N ILE A 44 -2.37 3.61 6.71
CA ILE A 44 -3.30 4.32 7.60
C ILE A 44 -2.93 4.06 9.07
N MET A 45 -2.66 2.80 9.44
CA MET A 45 -2.23 2.44 10.79
C MET A 45 -0.89 3.07 11.16
N ALA A 46 0.04 3.18 10.21
CA ALA A 46 1.29 3.90 10.40
C ALA A 46 1.03 5.38 10.74
N GLY A 47 0.14 6.05 9.99
CA GLY A 47 -0.25 7.43 10.27
C GLY A 47 -0.90 7.60 11.65
N VAL A 48 -1.80 6.70 12.03
CA VAL A 48 -2.42 6.69 13.37
C VAL A 48 -1.36 6.51 14.47
N THR A 49 -0.41 5.61 14.26
CA THR A 49 0.69 5.39 15.22
C THR A 49 1.53 6.65 15.42
N ILE A 50 1.83 7.40 14.35
CA ILE A 50 2.55 8.69 14.47
C ILE A 50 1.76 9.66 15.35
N ILE A 51 0.45 9.80 15.13
CA ILE A 51 -0.38 10.72 15.89
C ILE A 51 -0.40 10.36 17.39
N ILE A 52 -0.46 9.08 17.70
CA ILE A 52 -0.45 8.59 19.09
C ILE A 52 0.93 8.82 19.73
N ASP A 53 2.01 8.52 19.00
CA ASP A 53 3.39 8.60 19.51
C ASP A 53 3.91 10.06 19.60
N MET A 54 3.25 11.00 18.93
CA MET A 54 3.70 12.40 18.84
C MET A 54 3.63 13.15 20.20
N GLY A 55 2.85 12.69 21.13
CA GLY A 55 2.67 13.29 22.46
C GLY A 55 1.93 14.65 22.47
N ARG A 56 2.05 15.44 21.42
CA ARG A 56 1.38 16.74 21.25
C ARG A 56 0.76 16.87 19.86
N PRO A 57 -0.36 16.18 19.60
CA PRO A 57 -1.02 16.19 18.28
C PRO A 57 -1.59 17.57 17.91
N ASP A 58 -1.85 18.44 18.89
CA ASP A 58 -2.24 19.84 18.71
C ASP A 58 -1.24 20.63 17.86
N ARG A 59 0.05 20.29 17.91
CA ARG A 59 1.11 20.97 17.16
C ARG A 59 1.29 20.43 15.75
N MET A 60 0.61 19.38 15.36
CA MET A 60 0.72 18.80 14.00
C MET A 60 0.33 19.80 12.92
N LEU A 61 -0.65 20.67 13.19
CA LEU A 61 -1.03 21.74 12.25
C LEU A 61 0.11 22.74 11.99
N ASN A 62 0.96 23.02 12.98
CA ASN A 62 2.10 23.91 12.82
C ASN A 62 3.13 23.35 11.83
N LEU A 63 3.21 22.02 11.71
CA LEU A 63 4.09 21.36 10.75
C LEU A 63 3.66 21.68 9.31
N PHE A 64 2.36 21.72 9.04
CA PHE A 64 1.83 22.05 7.72
C PHE A 64 1.86 23.56 7.42
N MET A 65 1.61 24.40 8.43
CA MET A 65 1.52 25.84 8.24
C MET A 65 2.88 26.57 8.27
N HIS A 66 3.85 26.05 9.03
CA HIS A 66 5.16 26.67 9.26
C HIS A 66 6.32 25.69 8.98
N GLY A 67 6.08 24.65 8.19
CA GLY A 67 7.09 23.65 7.85
C GLY A 67 8.21 24.27 7.02
N ARG A 68 9.46 23.98 7.41
CA ARG A 68 10.65 24.36 6.63
C ARG A 68 11.01 23.25 5.66
N LEU A 69 11.13 23.55 4.37
CA LEU A 69 11.50 22.56 3.34
C LEU A 69 12.86 21.90 3.56
N GLN A 70 13.72 22.49 4.40
CA GLN A 70 15.00 21.88 4.78
C GLN A 70 14.88 20.83 5.89
N SER A 71 13.69 20.67 6.47
CA SER A 71 13.46 19.71 7.56
C SER A 71 13.23 18.30 7.03
N PRO A 72 13.99 17.27 7.48
CA PRO A 72 13.75 15.87 7.14
C PRO A 72 12.33 15.39 7.49
N ILE A 73 11.75 15.95 8.57
CA ILE A 73 10.36 15.63 8.98
C ILE A 73 9.35 16.06 7.91
N ILE A 74 9.56 17.22 7.27
CA ILE A 74 8.68 17.69 6.19
C ILE A 74 8.81 16.77 4.97
N TRP A 75 10.01 16.30 4.65
CA TRP A 75 10.20 15.35 3.54
C TRP A 75 9.46 14.05 3.81
N ASP A 76 9.56 13.52 5.03
CA ASP A 76 8.86 12.30 5.41
C ASP A 76 7.34 12.46 5.29
N VAL A 77 6.77 13.57 5.77
CA VAL A 77 5.33 13.88 5.65
C VAL A 77 4.89 13.97 4.19
N ILE A 78 5.66 14.65 3.33
CA ILE A 78 5.34 14.78 1.90
C ILE A 78 5.34 13.41 1.23
N VAL A 79 6.37 12.60 1.49
CA VAL A 79 6.50 11.29 0.85
C VAL A 79 5.45 10.31 1.36
N ILE A 80 5.17 10.27 2.67
CA ILE A 80 4.10 9.45 3.26
C ILE A 80 2.74 9.83 2.66
N THR A 81 2.44 11.12 2.59
CA THR A 81 1.17 11.60 2.04
C THR A 81 1.04 11.23 0.56
N THR A 82 2.08 11.45 -0.23
CA THR A 82 2.13 11.09 -1.65
C THR A 82 1.93 9.58 -1.83
N TYR A 83 2.63 8.78 -1.03
CA TYR A 83 2.50 7.33 -1.03
C TYR A 83 1.08 6.87 -0.68
N LEU A 84 0.47 7.45 0.36
CA LEU A 84 -0.91 7.16 0.76
C LEU A 84 -1.88 7.43 -0.39
N VAL A 85 -1.79 8.60 -1.03
CA VAL A 85 -2.66 8.98 -2.15
C VAL A 85 -2.54 7.97 -3.30
N ILE A 86 -1.31 7.63 -3.70
CA ILE A 86 -1.08 6.69 -4.80
C ILE A 86 -1.58 5.29 -4.42
N SER A 87 -1.35 4.83 -3.19
CA SER A 87 -1.81 3.51 -2.71
C SER A 87 -3.34 3.42 -2.67
N VAL A 88 -4.02 4.48 -2.21
CA VAL A 88 -5.49 4.56 -2.25
C VAL A 88 -6.01 4.53 -3.69
N LEU A 89 -5.38 5.25 -4.60
CA LEU A 89 -5.76 5.22 -6.02
C LEU A 89 -5.52 3.85 -6.65
N LEU A 90 -4.40 3.19 -6.34
CA LEU A 90 -4.10 1.82 -6.80
C LEU A 90 -5.09 0.78 -6.28
N LEU A 91 -5.62 0.96 -5.08
CA LEU A 91 -6.70 0.14 -4.54
C LEU A 91 -8.04 0.49 -5.19
N TYR A 92 -8.35 1.78 -5.34
CA TYR A 92 -9.66 2.25 -5.78
C TYR A 92 -9.94 1.96 -7.26
N TYR A 93 -8.97 2.25 -8.15
CA TYR A 93 -9.18 2.03 -9.59
C TYR A 93 -9.61 0.60 -9.94
N PRO A 94 -8.94 -0.45 -9.45
CA PRO A 94 -9.37 -1.82 -9.70
C PRO A 94 -10.73 -2.19 -9.12
N LEU A 95 -11.22 -1.46 -8.11
CA LEU A 95 -12.54 -1.68 -7.51
C LEU A 95 -13.68 -1.03 -8.32
N LEU A 96 -13.40 -0.11 -9.25
CA LEU A 96 -14.45 0.55 -10.06
C LEU A 96 -15.37 -0.44 -10.80
N PRO A 97 -14.87 -1.44 -11.55
CA PRO A 97 -15.71 -2.47 -12.14
C PRO A 97 -16.53 -3.26 -11.12
N ASP A 98 -15.90 -3.57 -9.97
CA ASP A 98 -16.55 -4.35 -8.91
C ASP A 98 -17.73 -3.58 -8.29
N PHE A 99 -17.53 -2.28 -8.00
CA PHE A 99 -18.64 -1.42 -7.53
C PHE A 99 -19.78 -1.31 -8.54
N SER A 100 -19.48 -1.30 -9.84
CA SER A 100 -20.51 -1.30 -10.88
C SER A 100 -21.31 -2.60 -10.88
N ILE A 101 -20.68 -3.75 -10.66
CA ILE A 101 -21.35 -5.05 -10.54
C ILE A 101 -22.19 -5.08 -9.26
N LEU A 102 -21.62 -4.69 -8.12
CA LEU A 102 -22.33 -4.63 -6.83
C LEU A 102 -23.56 -3.72 -6.88
N LYS A 103 -23.46 -2.58 -7.57
CA LYS A 103 -24.60 -1.67 -7.80
C LYS A 103 -25.76 -2.36 -8.52
N ARG A 104 -25.49 -3.24 -9.49
CA ARG A 104 -26.52 -3.96 -10.26
C ARG A 104 -27.25 -5.00 -9.42
N HIS A 105 -26.55 -5.62 -8.45
CA HIS A 105 -27.09 -6.66 -7.59
C HIS A 105 -27.66 -6.14 -6.27
N ALA A 106 -27.42 -4.86 -5.93
CA ALA A 106 -27.93 -4.26 -4.71
C ALA A 106 -29.44 -3.96 -4.80
N PRO A 107 -30.23 -4.19 -3.73
CA PRO A 107 -31.64 -3.84 -3.68
C PRO A 107 -31.88 -2.37 -4.00
N GLU A 108 -32.98 -2.05 -4.74
CA GLU A 108 -33.26 -0.69 -5.23
C GLU A 108 -33.41 0.36 -4.11
N SER A 109 -34.00 -0.04 -2.98
CA SER A 109 -34.28 0.82 -1.81
C SER A 109 -33.09 1.03 -0.88
N ALA A 110 -31.97 0.34 -1.08
CA ALA A 110 -30.88 0.34 -0.13
C ALA A 110 -30.01 1.60 -0.23
N ARG A 111 -29.71 2.25 0.89
CA ARG A 111 -28.65 3.28 1.00
C ARG A 111 -27.34 2.81 0.36
N VAL A 112 -27.07 1.53 0.44
CA VAL A 112 -25.91 0.83 -0.13
C VAL A 112 -25.82 1.02 -1.65
N ARG A 113 -26.93 1.00 -2.39
CA ARG A 113 -26.94 1.25 -3.84
C ARG A 113 -26.51 2.66 -4.20
N LYS A 114 -26.88 3.66 -3.39
CA LYS A 114 -26.41 5.05 -3.58
C LYS A 114 -24.90 5.15 -3.38
N TRP A 115 -24.38 4.48 -2.36
CA TRP A 115 -22.93 4.42 -2.11
C TRP A 115 -22.17 3.77 -3.28
N TYR A 116 -22.62 2.61 -3.76
CA TYR A 116 -22.02 1.95 -4.92
C TYR A 116 -22.16 2.79 -6.19
N SER A 117 -23.25 3.54 -6.34
CA SER A 117 -23.41 4.45 -7.49
C SER A 117 -22.39 5.58 -7.48
N GLY A 118 -22.15 6.19 -6.31
CA GLY A 118 -21.10 7.21 -6.16
C GLY A 118 -19.70 6.65 -6.36
N LEU A 119 -19.39 5.50 -5.72
CA LEU A 119 -18.07 4.88 -5.80
C LEU A 119 -17.74 4.30 -7.19
N SER A 120 -18.75 3.92 -7.98
CA SER A 120 -18.52 3.38 -9.33
C SER A 120 -18.20 4.45 -10.38
N LEU A 121 -18.31 5.75 -10.06
CA LEU A 121 -18.10 6.87 -11.00
C LEU A 121 -18.75 6.63 -12.38
N ASN A 122 -19.98 6.09 -12.39
CA ASN A 122 -20.71 5.72 -13.61
C ASN A 122 -19.91 4.79 -14.55
N TRP A 123 -19.15 3.86 -13.99
CA TRP A 123 -18.41 2.88 -14.77
C TRP A 123 -19.38 2.00 -15.59
N VAL A 124 -19.28 2.08 -16.92
CA VAL A 124 -20.04 1.27 -17.88
C VAL A 124 -19.13 0.24 -18.54
N GLY A 125 -17.82 0.49 -18.56
CA GLY A 125 -16.83 -0.40 -19.16
C GLY A 125 -16.76 -0.27 -20.68
N ASN A 126 -17.03 0.91 -21.24
CA ASN A 126 -16.84 1.18 -22.65
C ASN A 126 -15.34 1.18 -23.03
N SER A 127 -15.03 1.17 -24.33
CA SER A 127 -13.65 1.07 -24.82
C SER A 127 -12.75 2.19 -24.32
N GLU A 128 -13.28 3.41 -24.21
CA GLU A 128 -12.55 4.58 -23.76
C GLU A 128 -12.27 4.53 -22.25
N GLN A 129 -13.26 4.19 -21.44
CA GLN A 129 -13.08 3.99 -20.01
C GLN A 129 -12.06 2.90 -19.72
N ARG A 130 -12.08 1.77 -20.44
CA ARG A 130 -11.09 0.69 -20.30
C ARG A 130 -9.67 1.16 -20.68
N ARG A 131 -9.56 2.00 -21.71
CA ARG A 131 -8.28 2.57 -22.13
C ARG A 131 -7.69 3.48 -21.05
N ILE A 132 -8.51 4.42 -20.54
CA ILE A 132 -8.09 5.33 -19.46
C ILE A 132 -7.72 4.52 -18.21
N TYR A 133 -8.56 3.59 -17.80
CA TYR A 133 -8.36 2.70 -16.66
C TYR A 133 -7.00 1.96 -16.75
N SER A 134 -6.74 1.31 -17.89
CA SER A 134 -5.50 0.56 -18.09
C SER A 134 -4.27 1.48 -18.05
N ARG A 135 -4.36 2.67 -18.65
CA ARG A 135 -3.27 3.67 -18.61
C ARG A 135 -3.03 4.20 -17.19
N SER A 136 -4.11 4.52 -16.46
CA SER A 136 -4.01 5.03 -15.09
C SER A 136 -3.38 3.99 -14.14
N ILE A 137 -3.83 2.74 -14.20
CA ILE A 137 -3.24 1.67 -13.39
C ILE A 137 -1.76 1.47 -13.73
N LYS A 138 -1.40 1.47 -15.02
CA LYS A 138 0.00 1.34 -15.43
C LYS A 138 0.85 2.51 -14.92
N ALA A 139 0.38 3.74 -15.09
CA ALA A 139 1.08 4.93 -14.61
C ALA A 139 1.26 4.94 -13.09
N LEU A 140 0.19 4.63 -12.33
CA LEU A 140 0.24 4.54 -10.87
C LEU A 140 1.18 3.40 -10.41
N SER A 141 1.18 2.25 -11.10
CA SER A 141 2.09 1.14 -10.80
C SER A 141 3.56 1.49 -11.06
N ILE A 142 3.84 2.30 -12.08
CA ILE A 142 5.20 2.81 -12.30
C ILE A 142 5.59 3.83 -11.23
N LEU A 143 4.66 4.74 -10.89
CA LEU A 143 4.92 5.82 -9.97
C LEU A 143 5.10 5.34 -8.51
N ILE A 144 4.37 4.31 -8.08
CA ILE A 144 4.45 3.81 -6.71
C ILE A 144 5.83 3.23 -6.39
N ILE A 145 6.55 2.69 -7.37
CA ILE A 145 7.87 2.07 -7.16
C ILE A 145 8.87 3.07 -6.58
N PRO A 146 9.22 4.18 -7.28
CA PRO A 146 10.16 5.16 -6.72
C PRO A 146 9.64 5.82 -5.44
N VAL A 147 8.34 6.05 -5.32
CA VAL A 147 7.76 6.65 -4.10
C VAL A 147 7.85 5.71 -2.91
N ALA A 148 7.66 4.40 -3.12
CA ALA A 148 7.82 3.39 -2.09
C ALA A 148 9.29 3.27 -1.60
N PHE A 149 10.26 3.38 -2.48
CA PHE A 149 11.66 3.47 -2.09
C PHE A 149 11.96 4.80 -1.37
N ALA A 150 11.41 5.91 -1.86
CA ALA A 150 11.61 7.23 -1.26
C ALA A 150 11.11 7.30 0.19
N ILE A 151 9.93 6.74 0.51
CA ILE A 151 9.40 6.73 1.88
C ILE A 151 10.36 6.01 2.83
N HIS A 152 10.90 4.85 2.43
CA HIS A 152 11.83 4.10 3.28
C HIS A 152 13.19 4.77 3.43
N THR A 153 13.68 5.37 2.35
CA THR A 153 14.96 6.09 2.37
C THR A 153 14.87 7.33 3.26
N VAL A 154 13.82 8.14 3.10
CA VAL A 154 13.63 9.36 3.90
C VAL A 154 13.38 9.01 5.37
N THR A 155 12.58 7.98 5.65
CA THR A 155 12.36 7.50 7.02
C THR A 155 13.65 6.96 7.64
N ALA A 156 14.47 6.21 6.89
CA ALA A 156 15.79 5.76 7.38
C ALA A 156 16.68 6.94 7.72
N TRP A 157 16.78 7.95 6.86
CA TRP A 157 17.56 9.18 7.14
C TRP A 157 17.07 9.91 8.38
N LEU A 158 15.74 9.94 8.61
CA LEU A 158 15.18 10.52 9.82
C LEU A 158 15.70 9.81 11.10
N PHE A 159 15.81 8.47 11.06
CA PHE A 159 16.38 7.70 12.16
C PHE A 159 17.89 7.86 12.27
N GLU A 160 18.61 7.95 11.15
CA GLU A 160 20.07 8.20 11.12
C GLU A 160 20.47 9.52 11.76
N THR A 161 19.57 10.52 11.77
CA THR A 161 19.80 11.78 12.49
C THR A 161 19.75 11.66 14.02
N THR A 162 19.34 10.50 14.55
CA THR A 162 19.30 10.24 15.98
C THR A 162 20.60 9.59 16.44
N TYR A 163 21.23 10.13 17.51
CA TYR A 163 22.48 9.58 18.07
C TYR A 163 22.23 8.28 18.84
N ARG A 164 21.89 7.21 18.11
CA ARG A 164 21.76 5.86 18.68
C ARG A 164 22.78 4.92 18.03
N PRO A 165 23.54 4.17 18.82
CA PRO A 165 24.51 3.21 18.28
C PRO A 165 23.86 2.26 17.26
N GLY A 166 24.45 2.19 16.06
CA GLY A 166 23.98 1.36 14.95
C GLY A 166 22.97 2.02 14.01
N TRP A 167 22.35 3.14 14.38
CA TRP A 167 21.44 3.87 13.49
C TRP A 167 22.17 4.92 12.64
N ASP A 168 23.27 5.47 13.16
CA ASP A 168 24.15 6.44 12.51
C ASP A 168 25.16 5.82 11.51
N SER A 169 24.89 4.60 11.09
CA SER A 169 25.74 3.84 10.17
C SER A 169 25.29 4.04 8.72
N THR A 170 26.25 4.22 7.79
CA THR A 170 26.00 4.33 6.35
C THR A 170 25.24 3.13 5.75
N ASN A 171 25.26 1.97 6.40
CA ASN A 171 24.55 0.77 5.97
C ASN A 171 23.11 0.69 6.51
N PHE A 172 22.70 1.61 7.39
CA PHE A 172 21.37 1.56 8.01
C PHE A 172 20.25 1.66 6.98
N GLY A 173 20.34 2.59 6.03
CA GLY A 173 19.32 2.77 4.98
C GLY A 173 19.08 1.51 4.15
N PRO A 174 20.10 0.91 3.51
CA PRO A 174 19.95 -0.36 2.79
C PRO A 174 19.45 -1.52 3.67
N TYR A 175 19.94 -1.64 4.88
CA TYR A 175 19.48 -2.64 5.85
C TYR A 175 18.00 -2.46 6.20
N PHE A 176 17.60 -1.22 6.46
CA PHE A 176 16.22 -0.88 6.78
C PHE A 176 15.25 -1.25 5.64
N ILE A 177 15.63 -0.96 4.39
CA ILE A 177 14.84 -1.31 3.21
C ILE A 177 14.77 -2.83 3.04
N ALA A 178 15.90 -3.54 3.14
CA ALA A 178 15.93 -5.01 3.03
C ALA A 178 15.07 -5.68 4.11
N GLY A 179 15.19 -5.23 5.36
CA GLY A 179 14.36 -5.69 6.47
C GLY A 179 12.86 -5.46 6.24
N ALA A 180 12.50 -4.30 5.67
CA ALA A 180 11.14 -3.99 5.30
C ALA A 180 10.58 -4.96 4.24
N PHE A 181 11.38 -5.32 3.22
CA PHE A 181 10.99 -6.29 2.19
C PHE A 181 10.67 -7.66 2.78
N VAL A 182 11.54 -8.19 3.63
CA VAL A 182 11.34 -9.50 4.25
C VAL A 182 10.12 -9.49 5.17
N ALA A 183 10.03 -8.49 6.07
CA ALA A 183 8.91 -8.37 7.01
C ALA A 183 7.56 -8.20 6.30
N GLY A 184 7.51 -7.32 5.30
CA GLY A 184 6.29 -7.06 4.55
C GLY A 184 5.85 -8.24 3.69
N ALA A 185 6.77 -8.93 3.00
CA ALA A 185 6.44 -10.13 2.23
C ALA A 185 5.93 -11.26 3.14
N GLY A 186 6.55 -11.45 4.32
CA GLY A 186 6.07 -12.38 5.33
C GLY A 186 4.66 -12.05 5.82
N ALA A 187 4.38 -10.76 6.09
CA ALA A 187 3.05 -10.31 6.50
C ALA A 187 1.98 -10.57 5.43
N VAL A 188 2.28 -10.30 4.15
CA VAL A 188 1.36 -10.59 3.03
C VAL A 188 1.03 -12.08 2.97
N VAL A 189 2.04 -12.96 3.09
CA VAL A 189 1.85 -14.42 3.09
C VAL A 189 1.00 -14.86 4.29
N ALA A 190 1.27 -14.30 5.48
CA ALA A 190 0.50 -14.62 6.69
C ALA A 190 -0.98 -14.22 6.55
N VAL A 191 -1.27 -13.01 6.06
CA VAL A 191 -2.64 -12.55 5.82
C VAL A 191 -3.34 -13.40 4.75
N MET A 192 -2.64 -13.75 3.67
CA MET A 192 -3.18 -14.67 2.65
C MET A 192 -3.58 -16.02 3.26
N TYR A 193 -2.77 -16.57 4.14
CA TYR A 193 -3.06 -17.83 4.83
C TYR A 193 -4.31 -17.71 5.72
N VAL A 194 -4.38 -16.65 6.52
CA VAL A 194 -5.55 -16.38 7.39
C VAL A 194 -6.82 -16.23 6.55
N LEU A 195 -6.81 -15.41 5.50
CA LEU A 195 -7.96 -15.22 4.62
C LEU A 195 -8.38 -16.51 3.93
N ARG A 196 -7.41 -17.31 3.42
CA ARG A 196 -7.68 -18.62 2.83
C ARG A 196 -8.44 -19.51 3.78
N LYS A 197 -7.99 -19.62 5.03
CA LYS A 197 -8.65 -20.46 6.06
C LYS A 197 -9.99 -19.93 6.51
N THR A 198 -10.07 -18.63 6.82
CA THR A 198 -11.27 -18.00 7.39
C THR A 198 -12.43 -18.01 6.40
N TYR A 199 -12.15 -17.68 5.15
CA TYR A 199 -13.17 -17.57 4.10
C TYR A 199 -13.26 -18.77 3.16
N ARG A 200 -12.55 -19.86 3.45
CA ARG A 200 -12.52 -21.10 2.63
C ARG A 200 -12.19 -20.82 1.17
N LEU A 201 -11.15 -20.02 0.93
CA LEU A 201 -10.74 -19.58 -0.42
C LEU A 201 -9.69 -20.51 -1.04
N GLU A 202 -9.69 -21.81 -0.71
CA GLU A 202 -8.68 -22.78 -1.18
C GLU A 202 -8.61 -22.87 -2.71
N ASN A 203 -9.76 -22.74 -3.37
CA ASN A 203 -9.85 -22.75 -4.85
C ASN A 203 -9.35 -21.45 -5.50
N TYR A 204 -9.28 -20.36 -4.75
CA TYR A 204 -8.87 -19.06 -5.25
C TYR A 204 -7.43 -18.72 -4.88
N ILE A 205 -7.03 -18.98 -3.64
CA ILE A 205 -5.67 -18.85 -3.12
C ILE A 205 -5.09 -20.26 -2.98
N THR A 206 -4.48 -20.75 -4.04
CA THR A 206 -3.93 -22.12 -4.11
C THR A 206 -2.51 -22.21 -3.53
N ASP A 207 -2.01 -23.42 -3.29
CA ASP A 207 -0.64 -23.66 -2.85
C ASP A 207 0.41 -23.14 -3.85
N PHE A 208 0.03 -23.04 -5.12
CA PHE A 208 0.87 -22.40 -6.15
C PHE A 208 1.23 -20.95 -5.79
N HIS A 209 0.27 -20.17 -5.27
CA HIS A 209 0.50 -18.77 -4.87
C HIS A 209 1.47 -18.71 -3.68
N PHE A 210 1.30 -19.57 -2.68
CA PHE A 210 2.23 -19.68 -1.54
C PHE A 210 3.64 -20.07 -1.96
N ASN A 211 3.75 -21.05 -2.87
CA ASN A 211 5.05 -21.49 -3.36
C ASN A 211 5.79 -20.38 -4.13
N LYS A 212 5.06 -19.60 -4.96
CA LYS A 212 5.64 -18.43 -5.65
C LYS A 212 6.07 -17.35 -4.67
N MET A 213 5.24 -17.02 -3.69
CA MET A 213 5.57 -16.03 -2.65
C MET A 213 6.73 -16.50 -1.76
N GLY A 214 6.77 -17.79 -1.39
CA GLY A 214 7.88 -18.36 -0.65
C GLY A 214 9.21 -18.26 -1.41
N LYS A 215 9.21 -18.54 -2.72
CA LYS A 215 10.41 -18.33 -3.55
C LYS A 215 10.83 -16.85 -3.60
N THR A 216 9.89 -15.92 -3.67
CA THR A 216 10.20 -14.48 -3.60
C THR A 216 10.82 -14.10 -2.26
N LEU A 217 10.28 -14.64 -1.15
CA LEU A 217 10.81 -14.42 0.20
C LEU A 217 12.26 -14.90 0.37
N VAL A 218 12.62 -16.01 -0.27
CA VAL A 218 14.00 -16.54 -0.22
C VAL A 218 14.98 -15.69 -1.05
N LEU A 219 14.49 -14.97 -2.05
CA LEU A 219 15.30 -14.10 -2.92
C LEU A 219 15.49 -12.68 -2.36
N LEU A 220 14.68 -12.28 -1.38
CA LEU A 220 14.77 -10.99 -0.69
C LEU A 220 15.76 -11.02 0.47
#